data_de52c8f1bebf6aec1dbd55d89cc8d226
#
_entry.id   de52c8f1bebf6aec1dbd55d89cc8d226
#
_cell.length_a   1.000
_cell.length_b   1.000
_cell.length_c   1.000
_cell.angle_alpha   90.00
_cell.angle_beta   90.00
_cell.angle_gamma   90.00
#
_symmetry.space_group_name_H-M   'P 1'
#
loop_
_entity.id
_entity.type
_entity.pdbx_description
1 polymer ?
#
loop_
_entity_poly.entity_id
_entity_poly.type
_entity_poly.pdbx_seq_one_letter_code
_entity_poly.pdbx_strand_id
1 'polypeptide(L)'
;ATEGNLIIADSWPGQMRTVYGDHKRFEETYFATYKDKYFTGDGCRRDADGYYWITGRVDDVINVSGHRMGTAEVESALVSHNKVSEAAVVGYPHDIKGQGIYCYVTLMAGEAGSDDLRKELVNHVRKEIGPIASPDKIQFAPGLPKTRSGKIMRRILRKIAEDDFGALGDTSTLADPAVVDDLIGNRQNKKS
;
A
#
# COMPACT_ATOMS: atom_id res chain seq x y z
N ALA A 1 12.87 19.80 -11.15
CA ALA A 1 12.11 18.81 -10.35
C ALA A 1 13.05 18.07 -9.41
N THR A 2 12.59 17.76 -8.21
CA THR A 2 13.37 17.03 -7.19
C THR A 2 12.47 15.96 -6.58
N GLU A 3 13.02 14.77 -6.37
CA GLU A 3 12.31 13.65 -5.74
C GLU A 3 13.09 13.14 -4.53
N GLY A 4 12.37 12.71 -3.49
CA GLY A 4 12.97 12.18 -2.28
C GLY A 4 11.99 12.02 -1.14
N ASN A 5 12.49 11.89 0.07
CA ASN A 5 11.66 11.83 1.27
C ASN A 5 11.09 13.21 1.61
N LEU A 6 9.81 13.24 1.97
CA LEU A 6 9.18 14.46 2.46
C LEU A 6 9.56 14.68 3.92
N ILE A 7 10.12 15.85 4.21
CA ILE A 7 10.45 16.29 5.57
C ILE A 7 9.80 17.65 5.85
N ILE A 8 9.45 17.89 7.10
CA ILE A 8 9.04 19.22 7.56
C ILE A 8 10.25 19.84 8.27
N ALA A 9 10.72 20.97 7.75
CA ALA A 9 11.98 21.56 8.15
C ALA A 9 11.92 22.33 9.49
N ASP A 10 10.70 22.72 9.91
CA ASP A 10 10.49 23.53 11.10
C ASP A 10 9.28 23.03 11.88
N SER A 11 9.15 23.46 13.14
CA SER A 11 8.01 23.10 13.99
C SER A 11 6.75 23.89 13.62
N TRP A 12 5.59 23.31 13.93
CA TRP A 12 4.29 23.96 13.73
C TRP A 12 3.37 23.74 14.94
N PRO A 13 2.34 24.58 15.16
CA PRO A 13 1.50 24.52 16.37
C PRO A 13 0.82 23.16 16.62
N GLY A 14 0.45 22.44 15.56
CA GLY A 14 -0.20 21.12 15.64
C GLY A 14 0.78 19.93 15.65
N GLN A 15 2.09 20.18 15.75
CA GLN A 15 3.08 19.09 15.79
C GLN A 15 2.85 18.20 17.01
N MET A 16 2.86 16.88 16.77
CA MET A 16 2.84 15.88 17.86
C MET A 16 4.06 16.08 18.76
N ARG A 17 3.88 16.04 20.07
CA ARG A 17 4.94 16.28 21.05
C ARG A 17 5.57 15.00 21.59
N THR A 18 4.82 13.90 21.56
CA THR A 18 5.26 12.59 22.06
C THR A 18 4.23 11.51 21.75
N VAL A 19 4.62 10.25 21.95
CA VAL A 19 3.72 9.08 22.06
C VAL A 19 3.50 8.80 23.54
N TYR A 20 2.27 8.59 23.95
CA TYR A 20 1.94 8.30 25.34
C TYR A 20 2.71 7.09 25.86
N GLY A 21 3.44 7.28 26.95
CA GLY A 21 4.23 6.23 27.59
C GLY A 21 5.50 5.77 26.82
N ASP A 22 5.79 6.34 25.63
CA ASP A 22 6.93 5.91 24.82
C ASP A 22 7.53 7.08 24.02
N HIS A 23 8.17 8.02 24.73
CA HIS A 23 8.81 9.17 24.09
C HIS A 23 9.97 8.77 23.16
N LYS A 24 10.71 7.72 23.52
CA LYS A 24 11.83 7.22 22.71
C LYS A 24 11.36 6.79 21.32
N ARG A 25 10.24 6.08 21.23
CA ARG A 25 9.64 5.71 19.95
C ARG A 25 9.26 6.91 19.10
N PHE A 26 8.78 7.99 19.73
CA PHE A 26 8.49 9.24 19.03
C PHE A 26 9.75 9.83 18.37
N GLU A 27 10.85 9.93 19.12
CA GLU A 27 12.12 10.42 18.60
C GLU A 27 12.69 9.52 17.49
N GLU A 28 12.72 8.21 17.71
CA GLU A 28 13.21 7.22 16.74
C GLU A 28 12.40 7.24 15.43
N THR A 29 11.10 7.40 15.52
CA THR A 29 10.22 7.37 14.35
C THR A 29 10.33 8.63 13.50
N TYR A 30 10.38 9.79 14.13
CA TYR A 30 10.19 11.07 13.43
C TYR A 30 11.44 11.93 13.31
N PHE A 31 12.46 11.72 14.15
CA PHE A 31 13.64 12.58 14.20
C PHE A 31 14.97 11.87 14.06
N ALA A 32 15.02 10.53 14.12
CA ALA A 32 16.27 9.80 13.99
C ALA A 32 16.84 9.81 12.56
N THR A 33 15.99 9.82 11.53
CA THR A 33 16.41 9.77 10.13
C THR A 33 17.05 11.09 9.66
N TYR A 34 16.48 12.22 10.09
CA TYR A 34 16.95 13.56 9.73
C TYR A 34 17.05 14.41 10.98
N LYS A 35 18.28 14.79 11.34
CA LYS A 35 18.54 15.59 12.53
C LYS A 35 17.75 16.91 12.49
N ASP A 36 17.05 17.23 13.57
CA ASP A 36 16.28 18.46 13.76
C ASP A 36 15.17 18.70 12.71
N LYS A 37 14.74 17.65 11.99
CA LYS A 37 13.66 17.73 10.98
C LYS A 37 12.67 16.60 11.17
N TYR A 38 11.39 16.92 11.02
CA TYR A 38 10.33 15.93 11.14
C TYR A 38 10.24 15.09 9.86
N PHE A 39 10.48 13.80 9.98
CA PHE A 39 10.33 12.83 8.89
C PHE A 39 8.88 12.35 8.80
N THR A 40 8.20 12.63 7.68
CA THR A 40 6.80 12.25 7.51
C THR A 40 6.60 10.77 7.24
N GLY A 41 7.64 10.09 6.76
CA GLY A 41 7.57 8.71 6.27
C GLY A 41 6.98 8.59 4.87
N ASP A 42 6.82 9.70 4.16
CA ASP A 42 6.28 9.74 2.80
C ASP A 42 7.36 10.09 1.78
N GLY A 43 7.27 9.47 0.60
CA GLY A 43 7.99 9.89 -0.59
C GLY A 43 7.25 11.04 -1.27
N CYS A 44 8.00 11.93 -1.90
CA CYS A 44 7.45 13.10 -2.56
C CYS A 44 8.29 13.51 -3.76
N ARG A 45 7.63 14.02 -4.80
CA ARG A 45 8.24 14.71 -5.94
C ARG A 45 7.77 16.17 -5.94
N ARG A 46 8.71 17.10 -6.05
CA ARG A 46 8.42 18.52 -6.29
C ARG A 46 8.67 18.81 -7.77
N ASP A 47 7.65 19.31 -8.47
CA ASP A 47 7.78 19.67 -9.89
C ASP A 47 8.46 21.04 -10.11
N ALA A 48 8.58 21.43 -11.37
CA ALA A 48 9.22 22.69 -11.75
C ALA A 48 8.41 23.94 -11.32
N ASP A 49 7.08 23.78 -11.20
CA ASP A 49 6.18 24.84 -10.80
C ASP A 49 6.07 24.96 -9.26
N GLY A 50 6.73 24.05 -8.52
CA GLY A 50 6.81 24.06 -7.07
C GLY A 50 5.74 23.23 -6.35
N TYR A 51 4.86 22.51 -7.07
CA TYR A 51 3.87 21.65 -6.47
C TYR A 51 4.48 20.35 -5.95
N TYR A 52 3.92 19.86 -4.85
CA TYR A 52 4.32 18.61 -4.20
C TYR A 52 3.35 17.48 -4.55
N TRP A 53 3.92 16.39 -5.04
CA TRP A 53 3.21 15.18 -5.42
C TRP A 53 3.63 14.08 -4.46
N ILE A 54 2.72 13.62 -3.61
CA ILE A 54 3.00 12.52 -2.68
C ILE A 54 3.02 11.22 -3.47
N THR A 55 4.17 10.53 -3.46
CA THR A 55 4.38 9.29 -4.25
C THR A 55 4.08 8.01 -3.46
N GLY A 56 3.76 8.15 -2.16
CA GLY A 56 3.40 7.05 -1.28
C GLY A 56 4.27 6.99 -0.03
N ARG A 57 4.07 5.95 0.76
CA ARG A 57 4.89 5.68 1.95
C ARG A 57 6.25 5.13 1.56
N VAL A 58 7.30 5.53 2.26
CA VAL A 58 8.66 4.99 2.04
C VAL A 58 8.81 3.54 2.50
N ASP A 59 7.94 3.09 3.41
CA ASP A 59 7.85 1.73 3.92
C ASP A 59 6.90 0.82 3.10
N ASP A 60 6.12 1.39 2.17
CA ASP A 60 5.24 0.66 1.24
C ASP A 60 5.84 0.53 -0.18
N VAL A 61 7.14 0.68 -0.31
CA VAL A 61 7.85 0.48 -1.58
C VAL A 61 8.06 -1.01 -1.83
N ILE A 62 7.79 -1.45 -3.06
CA ILE A 62 8.05 -2.80 -3.54
C ILE A 62 9.32 -2.80 -4.39
N ASN A 63 10.17 -3.83 -4.21
CA ASN A 63 11.34 -4.05 -5.04
C ASN A 63 11.08 -5.19 -6.04
N VAL A 64 10.69 -4.84 -7.26
CA VAL A 64 10.41 -5.81 -8.33
C VAL A 64 11.61 -5.88 -9.26
N SER A 65 12.31 -7.00 -9.28
CA SER A 65 13.49 -7.21 -10.14
C SER A 65 14.53 -6.08 -10.03
N GLY A 66 14.74 -5.56 -8.81
CA GLY A 66 15.68 -4.46 -8.54
C GLY A 66 15.13 -3.04 -8.77
N HIS A 67 13.91 -2.90 -9.25
CA HIS A 67 13.25 -1.59 -9.41
C HIS A 67 12.41 -1.27 -8.19
N ARG A 68 12.65 -0.09 -7.60
CA ARG A 68 11.81 0.44 -6.52
C ARG A 68 10.55 1.08 -7.11
N MET A 69 9.40 0.64 -6.63
CA MET A 69 8.11 1.11 -7.10
C MET A 69 7.20 1.43 -5.91
N GLY A 70 6.55 2.57 -5.95
CA GLY A 70 5.52 2.93 -4.96
C GLY A 70 4.25 2.13 -5.20
N THR A 71 3.66 1.58 -4.12
CA THR A 71 2.37 0.88 -4.22
C THR A 71 1.26 1.80 -4.70
N ALA A 72 1.31 3.08 -4.35
CA ALA A 72 0.31 4.08 -4.70
C ALA A 72 0.15 4.29 -6.22
N GLU A 73 1.22 4.14 -7.01
CA GLU A 73 1.14 4.26 -8.47
C GLU A 73 0.30 3.12 -9.06
N VAL A 74 0.54 1.89 -8.60
CA VAL A 74 -0.23 0.71 -9.06
C VAL A 74 -1.67 0.78 -8.57
N GLU A 75 -1.90 1.24 -7.33
CA GLU A 75 -3.25 1.48 -6.79
C GLU A 75 -4.01 2.50 -7.63
N SER A 76 -3.36 3.62 -7.98
CA SER A 76 -3.97 4.68 -8.80
C SER A 76 -4.31 4.17 -10.21
N ALA A 77 -3.43 3.39 -10.83
CA ALA A 77 -3.69 2.77 -12.12
C ALA A 77 -4.87 1.80 -12.06
N LEU A 78 -4.98 0.97 -10.99
CA LEU A 78 -6.12 0.07 -10.82
C LEU A 78 -7.44 0.84 -10.65
N VAL A 79 -7.45 1.88 -9.81
CA VAL A 79 -8.65 2.68 -9.51
C VAL A 79 -9.08 3.53 -10.72
N SER A 80 -8.19 3.86 -11.65
CA SER A 80 -8.56 4.54 -12.90
C SER A 80 -9.41 3.67 -13.84
N HIS A 81 -9.46 2.36 -13.60
CA HIS A 81 -10.32 1.46 -14.35
C HIS A 81 -11.78 1.55 -13.89
N ASN A 82 -12.73 1.68 -14.82
CA ASN A 82 -14.14 1.96 -14.56
C ASN A 82 -14.89 0.91 -13.72
N LYS A 83 -14.37 -0.32 -13.64
CA LYS A 83 -14.94 -1.42 -12.84
C LYS A 83 -14.36 -1.52 -11.44
N VAL A 84 -13.34 -0.71 -11.10
CA VAL A 84 -12.66 -0.77 -9.80
C VAL A 84 -13.12 0.36 -8.89
N SER A 85 -13.57 0.02 -7.71
CA SER A 85 -13.97 0.97 -6.67
C SER A 85 -12.79 1.34 -5.76
N GLU A 86 -12.04 0.32 -5.31
CA GLU A 86 -10.89 0.50 -4.44
C GLU A 86 -9.80 -0.52 -4.78
N ALA A 87 -8.56 -0.15 -4.53
CA ALA A 87 -7.43 -1.07 -4.65
C ALA A 87 -6.43 -0.84 -3.51
N ALA A 88 -5.80 -1.92 -3.07
CA ALA A 88 -4.64 -1.86 -2.19
C ALA A 88 -3.58 -2.82 -2.72
N VAL A 89 -2.33 -2.36 -2.73
CA VAL A 89 -1.20 -3.10 -3.30
C VAL A 89 -0.15 -3.34 -2.23
N VAL A 90 0.36 -4.55 -2.18
CA VAL A 90 1.47 -4.94 -1.30
C VAL A 90 2.48 -5.80 -2.05
N GLY A 91 3.73 -5.77 -1.61
CA GLY A 91 4.73 -6.74 -2.04
C GLY A 91 4.55 -8.07 -1.32
N TYR A 92 4.88 -9.16 -2.00
CA TYR A 92 5.00 -10.49 -1.40
C TYR A 92 6.28 -11.18 -1.89
N PRO A 93 6.83 -12.15 -1.16
CA PRO A 93 8.02 -12.89 -1.59
C PRO A 93 7.79 -13.60 -2.92
N HIS A 94 8.71 -13.42 -3.87
CA HIS A 94 8.66 -14.03 -5.20
C HIS A 94 10.03 -14.59 -5.59
N ASP A 95 10.11 -15.87 -5.91
CA ASP A 95 11.37 -16.61 -6.09
C ASP A 95 12.30 -16.02 -7.16
N ILE A 96 11.75 -15.41 -8.22
CA ILE A 96 12.54 -14.86 -9.34
C ILE A 96 12.74 -13.35 -9.20
N LYS A 97 11.71 -12.62 -8.78
CA LYS A 97 11.69 -11.15 -8.78
C LYS A 97 12.18 -10.53 -7.46
N GLY A 98 12.42 -11.35 -6.43
CA GLY A 98 12.59 -10.92 -5.06
C GLY A 98 11.25 -10.56 -4.41
N GLN A 99 10.54 -9.57 -4.94
CA GLN A 99 9.15 -9.28 -4.58
C GLN A 99 8.26 -9.30 -5.82
N GLY A 100 7.07 -9.85 -5.67
CA GLY A 100 5.96 -9.75 -6.62
C GLY A 100 4.92 -8.75 -6.16
N ILE A 101 4.04 -8.36 -7.06
CA ILE A 101 2.97 -7.38 -6.85
C ILE A 101 1.66 -8.12 -6.58
N TYR A 102 1.12 -7.97 -5.37
CA TYR A 102 -0.18 -8.52 -4.98
C TYR A 102 -1.18 -7.39 -4.83
N CYS A 103 -2.26 -7.44 -5.61
CA CYS A 103 -3.31 -6.44 -5.61
C CYS A 103 -4.59 -7.00 -5.02
N TYR A 104 -5.16 -6.29 -4.06
CA TYR A 104 -6.50 -6.50 -3.53
C TYR A 104 -7.41 -5.47 -4.18
N VAL A 105 -8.48 -5.93 -4.82
CA VAL A 105 -9.36 -5.08 -5.63
C VAL A 105 -10.80 -5.25 -5.21
N THR A 106 -11.45 -4.16 -4.84
CA THR A 106 -12.89 -4.09 -4.65
C THR A 106 -13.51 -3.54 -5.92
N LEU A 107 -14.48 -4.25 -6.47
CA LEU A 107 -15.15 -3.86 -7.70
C LEU A 107 -16.30 -2.89 -7.45
N MET A 108 -16.70 -2.18 -8.49
CA MET A 108 -17.90 -1.35 -8.46
C MET A 108 -19.16 -2.21 -8.25
N ALA A 109 -20.21 -1.61 -7.69
CA ALA A 109 -21.47 -2.32 -7.46
C ALA A 109 -22.03 -2.87 -8.79
N GLY A 110 -22.41 -4.15 -8.77
CA GLY A 110 -22.92 -4.87 -9.95
C GLY A 110 -21.85 -5.56 -10.80
N GLU A 111 -20.57 -5.31 -10.56
CA GLU A 111 -19.48 -6.00 -11.25
C GLU A 111 -19.09 -7.30 -10.51
N ALA A 112 -18.69 -8.31 -11.26
CA ALA A 112 -18.24 -9.60 -10.74
C ALA A 112 -16.79 -9.90 -11.15
N GLY A 113 -16.03 -10.48 -10.23
CA GLY A 113 -14.67 -10.91 -10.49
C GLY A 113 -14.63 -12.11 -11.45
N SER A 114 -13.73 -12.05 -12.44
CA SER A 114 -13.47 -13.12 -13.38
C SER A 114 -12.00 -13.16 -13.78
N ASP A 115 -11.56 -14.28 -14.40
CA ASP A 115 -10.20 -14.38 -14.91
C ASP A 115 -9.95 -13.43 -16.08
N ASP A 116 -10.98 -13.14 -16.87
CA ASP A 116 -10.87 -12.18 -17.98
C ASP A 116 -10.71 -10.76 -17.44
N LEU A 117 -11.45 -10.39 -16.38
CA LEU A 117 -11.27 -9.10 -15.73
C LEU A 117 -9.88 -8.98 -15.06
N ARG A 118 -9.32 -10.08 -14.50
CA ARG A 118 -7.93 -10.06 -14.00
C ARG A 118 -6.95 -9.73 -15.11
N LYS A 119 -7.07 -10.36 -16.27
CA LYS A 119 -6.21 -10.08 -17.44
C LYS A 119 -6.40 -8.64 -17.94
N GLU A 120 -7.63 -8.16 -17.99
CA GLU A 120 -7.98 -6.78 -18.36
C GLU A 120 -7.26 -5.79 -17.43
N LEU A 121 -7.34 -5.97 -16.10
CA LEU A 121 -6.69 -5.12 -15.11
C LEU A 121 -5.16 -5.18 -15.17
N VAL A 122 -4.56 -6.36 -15.38
CA VAL A 122 -3.12 -6.49 -15.59
C VAL A 122 -2.67 -5.68 -16.82
N ASN A 123 -3.40 -5.83 -17.94
CA ASN A 123 -3.08 -5.08 -19.16
C ASN A 123 -3.29 -3.57 -18.99
N HIS A 124 -4.30 -3.17 -18.24
CA HIS A 124 -4.54 -1.77 -17.91
C HIS A 124 -3.36 -1.17 -17.14
N VAL A 125 -2.90 -1.81 -16.05
CA VAL A 125 -1.73 -1.34 -15.29
C VAL A 125 -0.47 -1.29 -16.16
N ARG A 126 -0.25 -2.32 -17.02
CA ARG A 126 0.87 -2.33 -17.95
C ARG A 126 0.86 -1.16 -18.93
N LYS A 127 -0.31 -0.75 -19.38
CA LYS A 127 -0.49 0.39 -20.29
C LYS A 127 -0.23 1.72 -19.59
N GLU A 128 -0.74 1.87 -18.36
CA GLU A 128 -0.65 3.11 -17.60
C GLU A 128 0.77 3.38 -17.04
N ILE A 129 1.47 2.34 -16.57
CA ILE A 129 2.75 2.50 -15.88
C ILE A 129 3.90 1.84 -16.68
N GLY A 130 3.66 0.64 -17.19
CA GLY A 130 4.66 -0.16 -17.88
C GLY A 130 4.72 -1.61 -17.41
N PRO A 131 5.46 -2.47 -18.12
CA PRO A 131 5.46 -3.92 -17.89
C PRO A 131 6.02 -4.32 -16.51
N ILE A 132 6.92 -3.54 -15.92
CA ILE A 132 7.51 -3.82 -14.61
C ILE A 132 6.48 -3.76 -13.48
N ALA A 133 5.42 -2.95 -13.65
CA ALA A 133 4.34 -2.76 -12.68
C ALA A 133 3.21 -3.80 -12.81
N SER A 134 3.37 -4.79 -13.67
CA SER A 134 2.32 -5.79 -13.90
C SER A 134 2.00 -6.55 -12.62
N PRO A 135 0.73 -6.56 -12.15
CA PRO A 135 0.32 -7.38 -11.01
C PRO A 135 0.58 -8.87 -11.27
N ASP A 136 1.21 -9.54 -10.31
CA ASP A 136 1.40 -11.00 -10.33
C ASP A 136 0.15 -11.72 -9.83
N LYS A 137 -0.54 -11.11 -8.86
CA LYS A 137 -1.76 -11.62 -8.27
C LYS A 137 -2.79 -10.52 -8.09
N ILE A 138 -4.02 -10.79 -8.50
CA ILE A 138 -5.18 -9.93 -8.25
C ILE A 138 -6.22 -10.75 -7.50
N GLN A 139 -6.53 -10.35 -6.28
CA GLN A 139 -7.61 -10.91 -5.48
C GLN A 139 -8.78 -9.93 -5.46
N PHE A 140 -9.93 -10.37 -5.95
CA PHE A 140 -11.17 -9.62 -5.74
C PHE A 140 -11.67 -9.84 -4.32
N ALA A 141 -12.05 -8.76 -3.68
CA ALA A 141 -12.51 -8.75 -2.29
C ALA A 141 -13.76 -7.87 -2.14
N PRO A 142 -14.69 -8.24 -1.27
CA PRO A 142 -15.90 -7.43 -1.02
C PRO A 142 -15.55 -6.10 -0.35
N GLY A 143 -14.39 -5.98 0.27
CA GLY A 143 -13.87 -4.79 0.92
C GLY A 143 -12.41 -4.95 1.32
N LEU A 144 -11.81 -3.86 1.80
CA LEU A 144 -10.45 -3.82 2.31
C LEU A 144 -10.45 -3.66 3.83
N PRO A 145 -9.48 -4.24 4.57
CA PRO A 145 -9.41 -4.09 6.01
C PRO A 145 -9.05 -2.64 6.35
N LYS A 146 -9.98 -1.94 6.96
CA LYS A 146 -9.87 -0.52 7.31
C LYS A 146 -10.01 -0.31 8.80
N THR A 147 -9.31 0.70 9.31
CA THR A 147 -9.60 1.25 10.64
C THR A 147 -10.97 1.95 10.63
N ARG A 148 -11.51 2.24 11.82
CA ARG A 148 -12.75 3.04 11.97
C ARG A 148 -12.65 4.43 11.33
N SER A 149 -11.45 4.96 11.15
CA SER A 149 -11.21 6.24 10.43
C SER A 149 -11.07 6.08 8.91
N GLY A 150 -11.28 4.87 8.36
CA GLY A 150 -11.22 4.59 6.92
C GLY A 150 -9.82 4.30 6.36
N LYS A 151 -8.78 4.27 7.21
CA LYS A 151 -7.40 3.99 6.76
C LYS A 151 -7.23 2.49 6.50
N ILE A 152 -6.75 2.12 5.30
CA ILE A 152 -6.44 0.74 4.92
C ILE A 152 -5.28 0.20 5.77
N MET A 153 -5.47 -0.96 6.35
CA MET A 153 -4.48 -1.65 7.18
C MET A 153 -3.58 -2.56 6.32
N ARG A 154 -2.68 -1.95 5.53
CA ARG A 154 -1.78 -2.68 4.61
C ARG A 154 -0.94 -3.75 5.30
N ARG A 155 -0.65 -3.59 6.59
CA ARG A 155 0.06 -4.60 7.38
C ARG A 155 -0.68 -5.95 7.36
N ILE A 156 -2.00 -5.95 7.48
CA ILE A 156 -2.82 -7.18 7.42
C ILE A 156 -2.77 -7.77 6.01
N LEU A 157 -2.96 -6.95 4.99
CA LEU A 157 -2.90 -7.38 3.59
C LEU A 157 -1.55 -8.00 3.23
N ARG A 158 -0.45 -7.41 3.71
CA ARG A 158 0.91 -7.93 3.49
C ARG A 158 1.08 -9.31 4.13
N LYS A 159 0.64 -9.49 5.37
CA LYS A 159 0.69 -10.78 6.06
C LYS A 159 -0.09 -11.88 5.34
N ILE A 160 -1.27 -11.55 4.80
CA ILE A 160 -2.07 -12.48 3.99
C ILE A 160 -1.34 -12.81 2.67
N ALA A 161 -0.76 -11.81 2.00
CA ALA A 161 0.01 -12.00 0.78
C ALA A 161 1.29 -12.83 0.98
N GLU A 162 1.88 -12.79 2.17
CA GLU A 162 3.04 -13.58 2.59
C GLU A 162 2.67 -15.01 3.05
N ASP A 163 1.38 -15.36 3.11
CA ASP A 163 0.82 -16.59 3.70
C ASP A 163 1.16 -16.77 5.19
N ASP A 164 1.36 -15.63 5.92
CA ASP A 164 1.69 -15.55 7.34
C ASP A 164 0.58 -14.84 8.11
N PHE A 165 -0.60 -15.42 8.14
CA PHE A 165 -1.78 -14.84 8.79
C PHE A 165 -2.02 -15.34 10.22
N GLY A 166 -1.15 -16.19 10.77
CA GLY A 166 -1.19 -16.62 12.17
C GLY A 166 -0.85 -15.51 13.17
N ALA A 167 -0.21 -14.41 12.71
CA ALA A 167 0.22 -13.28 13.54
C ALA A 167 -0.14 -11.94 12.89
N LEU A 168 -1.43 -11.66 12.71
CA LEU A 168 -1.93 -10.42 12.11
C LEU A 168 -1.70 -9.17 12.98
N GLY A 169 -1.29 -9.35 14.24
CA GLY A 169 -1.10 -8.28 15.22
C GLY A 169 -2.43 -7.70 15.69
N ASP A 170 -2.39 -6.46 16.19
CA ASP A 170 -3.59 -5.81 16.74
C ASP A 170 -4.63 -5.53 15.63
N THR A 171 -5.78 -6.17 15.74
CA THR A 171 -6.94 -6.01 14.85
C THR A 171 -8.11 -5.27 15.52
N SER A 172 -7.95 -4.79 16.77
CA SER A 172 -9.00 -4.15 17.57
C SER A 172 -9.55 -2.86 16.96
N THR A 173 -8.78 -2.24 16.06
CA THR A 173 -9.15 -0.99 15.37
C THR A 173 -9.88 -1.22 14.04
N LEU A 174 -10.07 -2.48 13.62
CA LEU A 174 -10.81 -2.81 12.41
C LEU A 174 -12.27 -2.35 12.51
N ALA A 175 -12.74 -1.75 11.42
CA ALA A 175 -14.14 -1.38 11.28
C ALA A 175 -15.03 -2.63 11.06
N ASP A 176 -14.55 -3.57 10.26
CA ASP A 176 -15.20 -4.85 9.98
C ASP A 176 -14.15 -5.99 9.98
N PRO A 177 -14.13 -6.82 11.03
CA PRO A 177 -13.22 -7.97 11.09
C PRO A 177 -13.54 -9.08 10.09
N ALA A 178 -14.80 -9.24 9.64
CA ALA A 178 -15.20 -10.32 8.72
C ALA A 178 -14.50 -10.22 7.34
N VAL A 179 -14.10 -9.02 6.94
CA VAL A 179 -13.31 -8.80 5.72
C VAL A 179 -11.98 -9.56 5.74
N VAL A 180 -11.38 -9.70 6.92
CA VAL A 180 -10.08 -10.41 7.05
C VAL A 180 -10.24 -11.90 6.80
N ASP A 181 -11.31 -12.51 7.31
CA ASP A 181 -11.60 -13.93 7.11
C ASP A 181 -11.86 -14.23 5.62
N ASP A 182 -12.60 -13.36 4.93
CA ASP A 182 -12.82 -13.47 3.49
C ASP A 182 -11.50 -13.37 2.71
N LEU A 183 -10.66 -12.41 3.03
CA LEU A 183 -9.36 -12.22 2.39
C LEU A 183 -8.45 -13.44 2.58
N ILE A 184 -8.41 -14.04 3.76
CA ILE A 184 -7.65 -15.26 4.05
C ILE A 184 -8.23 -16.43 3.25
N GLY A 185 -9.56 -16.59 3.25
CA GLY A 185 -10.27 -17.66 2.57
C GLY A 185 -10.05 -17.66 1.06
N ASN A 186 -10.00 -16.49 0.43
CA ASN A 186 -9.92 -16.29 -1.02
C ASN A 186 -8.52 -15.90 -1.53
N ARG A 187 -7.48 -16.00 -0.69
CA ARG A 187 -6.11 -15.62 -1.07
C ARG A 187 -5.58 -16.40 -2.28
N GLN A 188 -4.81 -15.73 -3.12
CA GLN A 188 -4.30 -16.25 -4.39
C GLN A 188 -2.94 -16.98 -4.28
N ASN A 189 -2.38 -17.05 -3.09
CA ASN A 189 -1.09 -17.68 -2.78
C ASN A 189 -1.23 -18.98 -1.97
N LYS A 190 -2.41 -19.62 -2.01
CA LYS A 190 -2.60 -20.94 -1.39
C LYS A 190 -1.58 -21.90 -1.99
N LYS A 191 -0.76 -22.50 -1.14
CA LYS A 191 0.08 -23.63 -1.54
C LYS A 191 -0.86 -24.81 -1.80
N SER A 192 -0.78 -25.35 -3.01
CA SER A 192 -1.47 -26.60 -3.41
C SER A 192 -0.90 -27.77 -2.62
#